data_3f2e8970234b0b1c1fbd16cea5d169d2
#
_entry.id   3f2e8970234b0b1c1fbd16cea5d169d2
#
_cell.length_a   1.000
_cell.length_b   1.000
_cell.length_c   1.000
_cell.angle_alpha   90.00
_cell.angle_beta   90.00
_cell.angle_gamma   90.00
#
_symmetry.space_group_name_H-M   'P 1'
#
loop_
_entity.id
_entity.type
_entity.pdbx_description
1 polymer ?
#
loop_
_entity_poly.entity_id
_entity_poly.type
_entity_poly.pdbx_seq_one_letter_code
_entity_poly.pdbx_strand_id
1 'polypeptide(L)'
;FSPLDFSSLMGRLKSDFQIHYFKFQEQGELYQRESLFSHMAFHRPSLGMYFGKEKIYCMLLPRRSFYWEEKSWEWNSLEAVILQKLVLEPIFGIKDVELEESKGKMAYTRDEEEAVQKVREGSYQVAFFLNPLGMDEIEKISFQGERMPSKSTYFYPKPLSGLVFYAWKENGNLNLK
;
A
#
# COMPACT_ATOMS: atom_id res chain seq x y z
N PHE A 1 -11.37 -11.79 -12.32
CA PHE A 1 -12.27 -11.14 -11.34
C PHE A 1 -13.55 -10.70 -12.03
N SER A 2 -14.71 -10.89 -11.36
CA SER A 2 -15.94 -10.22 -11.80
C SER A 2 -15.73 -8.69 -11.82
N PRO A 3 -16.40 -7.95 -12.72
CA PRO A 3 -16.29 -6.51 -12.73
C PRO A 3 -16.62 -5.94 -11.34
N LEU A 4 -15.72 -5.10 -10.83
CA LEU A 4 -15.91 -4.45 -9.54
C LEU A 4 -16.99 -3.37 -9.68
N ASP A 5 -18.03 -3.46 -8.88
CA ASP A 5 -19.05 -2.42 -8.79
C ASP A 5 -18.61 -1.35 -7.77
N PHE A 6 -18.59 -0.10 -8.22
CA PHE A 6 -18.14 1.03 -7.40
C PHE A 6 -19.03 1.23 -6.17
N SER A 7 -20.34 1.14 -6.31
CA SER A 7 -21.28 1.35 -5.19
C SER A 7 -21.12 0.27 -4.12
N SER A 8 -20.96 -0.98 -4.55
CA SER A 8 -20.71 -2.12 -3.67
C SER A 8 -19.37 -1.97 -2.94
N LEU A 9 -18.30 -1.58 -3.66
CA LEU A 9 -17.00 -1.32 -3.05
C LEU A 9 -17.09 -0.20 -2.02
N MET A 10 -17.72 0.92 -2.36
CA MET A 10 -17.89 2.05 -1.43
C MET A 10 -18.73 1.66 -0.22
N GLY A 11 -19.77 0.84 -0.40
CA GLY A 11 -20.58 0.33 0.70
C GLY A 11 -19.75 -0.47 1.72
N ARG A 12 -18.84 -1.31 1.23
CA ARG A 12 -17.93 -2.10 2.10
C ARG A 12 -16.87 -1.24 2.78
N LEU A 13 -16.28 -0.29 2.06
CA LEU A 13 -15.23 0.59 2.61
C LEU A 13 -15.77 1.54 3.69
N LYS A 14 -17.01 1.98 3.61
CA LYS A 14 -17.62 2.92 4.56
C LYS A 14 -17.71 2.39 6.00
N SER A 15 -17.67 1.09 6.21
CA SER A 15 -17.68 0.50 7.58
C SER A 15 -16.43 0.90 8.36
N ASP A 16 -15.27 0.90 7.70
CA ASP A 16 -13.98 1.09 8.33
C ASP A 16 -13.31 2.42 8.00
N PHE A 17 -13.75 3.09 6.93
CA PHE A 17 -13.17 4.35 6.45
C PHE A 17 -14.17 5.50 6.36
N GLN A 18 -13.70 6.69 6.68
CA GLN A 18 -14.27 7.93 6.19
C GLN A 18 -13.73 8.17 4.79
N ILE A 19 -14.62 8.47 3.82
CA ILE A 19 -14.23 8.58 2.41
C ILE A 19 -14.40 10.02 1.94
N HIS A 20 -13.31 10.60 1.43
CA HIS A 20 -13.31 11.90 0.77
C HIS A 20 -13.17 11.69 -0.74
N TYR A 21 -14.01 12.38 -1.53
CA TYR A 21 -14.11 12.20 -2.97
C TYR A 21 -13.50 13.38 -3.73
N PHE A 22 -12.66 13.09 -4.71
CA PHE A 22 -12.03 14.04 -5.62
C PHE A 22 -12.50 13.72 -7.04
N LYS A 23 -13.61 14.33 -7.44
CA LYS A 23 -14.25 14.09 -8.75
C LYS A 23 -13.61 14.95 -9.83
N PHE A 24 -13.42 14.37 -11.01
CA PHE A 24 -12.99 15.12 -12.19
C PHE A 24 -14.12 16.05 -12.64
N GLN A 25 -14.00 17.32 -12.28
CA GLN A 25 -14.87 18.39 -12.71
C GLN A 25 -14.07 19.37 -13.57
N GLU A 26 -14.43 20.64 -13.58
CA GLU A 26 -13.81 21.69 -14.38
C GLU A 26 -12.28 21.82 -14.23
N GLN A 27 -11.72 21.44 -13.09
CA GLN A 27 -10.30 21.55 -12.76
C GLN A 27 -9.41 20.42 -13.34
N GLY A 28 -10.03 19.41 -13.96
CA GLY A 28 -9.31 18.30 -14.59
C GLY A 28 -8.72 17.26 -13.61
N GLU A 29 -8.23 16.17 -14.17
CA GLU A 29 -7.77 15.00 -13.41
C GLU A 29 -6.48 15.27 -12.65
N LEU A 30 -5.50 15.92 -13.29
CA LEU A 30 -4.20 16.18 -12.66
C LEU A 30 -4.36 16.98 -11.36
N TYR A 31 -5.17 18.02 -11.36
CA TYR A 31 -5.46 18.81 -10.17
C TYR A 31 -6.07 17.96 -9.05
N GLN A 32 -7.01 17.06 -9.38
CA GLN A 32 -7.65 16.21 -8.39
C GLN A 32 -6.67 15.18 -7.79
N ARG A 33 -5.75 14.68 -8.60
CA ARG A 33 -4.68 13.78 -8.15
C ARG A 33 -3.71 14.50 -7.21
N GLU A 34 -3.23 15.67 -7.60
CA GLU A 34 -2.36 16.51 -6.76
C GLU A 34 -3.05 16.89 -5.44
N SER A 35 -4.33 17.23 -5.51
CA SER A 35 -5.15 17.51 -4.34
C SER A 35 -5.27 16.29 -3.43
N LEU A 36 -5.51 15.10 -3.98
CA LEU A 36 -5.52 13.85 -3.21
C LEU A 36 -4.20 13.67 -2.45
N PHE A 37 -3.06 13.73 -3.15
CA PHE A 37 -1.75 13.49 -2.52
C PHE A 37 -1.40 14.55 -1.46
N SER A 38 -1.76 15.79 -1.70
CA SER A 38 -1.61 16.86 -0.71
C SER A 38 -2.42 16.56 0.56
N HIS A 39 -3.68 16.13 0.41
CA HIS A 39 -4.50 15.77 1.57
C HIS A 39 -3.97 14.52 2.28
N MET A 40 -3.52 13.51 1.55
CA MET A 40 -2.93 12.31 2.13
C MET A 40 -1.68 12.61 2.97
N ALA A 41 -0.83 13.53 2.52
CA ALA A 41 0.38 13.93 3.26
C ALA A 41 0.07 14.52 4.64
N PHE A 42 -1.06 15.22 4.78
CA PHE A 42 -1.51 15.84 6.05
C PHE A 42 -2.34 14.90 6.93
N HIS A 43 -2.90 13.83 6.38
CA HIS A 43 -3.82 12.94 7.10
C HIS A 43 -3.26 11.51 7.10
N ARG A 44 -2.42 11.20 8.07
CA ARG A 44 -1.81 9.86 8.21
C ARG A 44 -2.40 9.12 9.42
N PRO A 45 -2.63 7.80 9.30
CA PRO A 45 -2.58 7.01 8.08
C PRO A 45 -3.76 7.29 7.14
N SER A 46 -3.52 7.28 5.84
CA SER A 46 -4.56 7.41 4.82
C SER A 46 -4.22 6.61 3.56
N LEU A 47 -5.23 6.15 2.84
CA LEU A 47 -5.04 5.46 1.56
C LEU A 47 -5.67 6.29 0.46
N GLY A 48 -4.95 6.47 -0.64
CA GLY A 48 -5.51 6.96 -1.89
C GLY A 48 -6.09 5.82 -2.71
N MET A 49 -7.14 6.09 -3.47
CA MET A 49 -7.73 5.12 -4.38
C MET A 49 -8.16 5.82 -5.67
N TYR A 50 -7.87 5.20 -6.81
CA TYR A 50 -8.37 5.61 -8.12
C TYR A 50 -9.26 4.53 -8.71
N PHE A 51 -10.48 4.92 -9.12
CA PHE A 51 -11.43 4.06 -9.79
C PHE A 51 -11.75 4.64 -11.19
N GLY A 52 -11.17 4.04 -12.22
CA GLY A 52 -11.12 4.62 -13.56
C GLY A 52 -12.48 4.80 -14.24
N LYS A 53 -13.41 3.84 -14.06
CA LYS A 53 -14.76 3.91 -14.68
C LYS A 53 -15.53 5.13 -14.21
N GLU A 54 -15.41 5.49 -12.95
CA GLU A 54 -16.13 6.63 -12.34
C GLU A 54 -15.34 7.93 -12.46
N LYS A 55 -14.12 7.89 -13.00
CA LYS A 55 -13.23 9.07 -13.11
C LYS A 55 -13.12 9.80 -11.78
N ILE A 56 -12.78 9.05 -10.72
CA ILE A 56 -12.77 9.56 -9.35
C ILE A 56 -11.55 9.09 -8.59
N TYR A 57 -10.97 9.98 -7.81
CA TYR A 57 -10.06 9.65 -6.73
C TYR A 57 -10.78 9.70 -5.40
N CYS A 58 -10.37 8.86 -4.47
CA CYS A 58 -10.88 8.84 -3.11
C CYS A 58 -9.71 8.81 -2.12
N MET A 59 -9.84 9.53 -1.02
CA MET A 59 -8.99 9.33 0.16
C MET A 59 -9.80 8.57 1.21
N LEU A 60 -9.20 7.50 1.72
CA LEU A 60 -9.78 6.63 2.72
C LEU A 60 -9.05 6.88 4.04
N LEU A 61 -9.75 7.42 5.02
CA LEU A 61 -9.25 7.66 6.37
C LEU A 61 -9.81 6.60 7.32
N PRO A 62 -9.00 5.80 7.99
CA PRO A 62 -9.48 4.85 8.99
C PRO A 62 -10.32 5.55 10.07
N ARG A 63 -11.50 4.99 10.38
CA ARG A 63 -12.42 5.59 11.37
C ARG A 63 -11.95 5.40 12.81
N ARG A 64 -11.02 4.45 13.02
CA ARG A 64 -10.47 4.07 14.32
C ARG A 64 -9.09 3.46 14.13
N SER A 65 -8.33 3.37 15.21
CA SER A 65 -7.13 2.54 15.24
C SER A 65 -7.51 1.07 15.26
N PHE A 66 -6.73 0.27 14.57
CA PHE A 66 -6.88 -1.18 14.50
C PHE A 66 -5.66 -1.84 15.11
N TYR A 67 -5.87 -2.99 15.74
CA TYR A 67 -4.81 -3.80 16.32
C TYR A 67 -4.98 -5.22 15.82
N TRP A 68 -4.02 -5.68 15.05
CA TRP A 68 -3.95 -7.05 14.56
C TRP A 68 -2.71 -7.71 15.11
N GLU A 69 -2.87 -8.97 15.53
CA GLU A 69 -1.80 -9.77 16.07
C GLU A 69 -1.14 -9.12 17.32
N GLU A 70 -0.10 -9.72 17.84
CA GLU A 70 0.71 -9.16 18.94
C GLU A 70 1.81 -8.26 18.37
N LYS A 71 1.42 -7.22 17.62
CA LYS A 71 2.33 -6.26 16.98
C LYS A 71 2.22 -4.88 17.63
N SER A 72 3.27 -4.09 17.45
CA SER A 72 3.29 -2.71 17.93
C SER A 72 2.18 -1.85 17.30
N TRP A 73 1.88 -0.75 17.96
CA TRP A 73 0.97 0.25 17.41
C TRP A 73 1.54 0.83 16.10
N GLU A 74 2.84 1.07 16.04
CA GLU A 74 3.54 1.57 14.87
C GLU A 74 3.37 0.63 13.68
N TRP A 75 3.53 -0.67 13.89
CA TRP A 75 3.32 -1.66 12.84
C TRP A 75 1.87 -1.70 12.37
N ASN A 76 0.93 -1.69 13.32
CA ASN A 76 -0.50 -1.73 13.02
C ASN A 76 -1.01 -0.45 12.33
N SER A 77 -0.32 0.68 12.48
CA SER A 77 -0.65 1.96 11.84
C SER A 77 -0.05 2.13 10.43
N LEU A 78 0.78 1.19 9.98
CA LEU A 78 1.31 1.22 8.62
C LEU A 78 0.20 1.15 7.58
N GLU A 79 0.20 2.06 6.62
CA GLU A 79 -0.79 2.11 5.54
C GLU A 79 -0.83 0.82 4.72
N ALA A 80 0.33 0.15 4.53
CA ALA A 80 0.40 -1.14 3.87
C ALA A 80 -0.35 -2.24 4.66
N VAL A 81 -0.27 -2.23 5.98
CA VAL A 81 -1.01 -3.16 6.85
C VAL A 81 -2.51 -2.86 6.81
N ILE A 82 -2.88 -1.59 6.91
CA ILE A 82 -4.27 -1.14 6.83
C ILE A 82 -4.89 -1.55 5.48
N LEU A 83 -4.18 -1.31 4.37
CA LEU A 83 -4.60 -1.73 3.04
C LEU A 83 -4.80 -3.25 2.99
N GLN A 84 -3.83 -4.02 3.46
CA GLN A 84 -3.89 -5.48 3.48
C GLN A 84 -5.09 -5.98 4.29
N LYS A 85 -5.21 -5.53 5.53
CA LYS A 85 -6.17 -6.09 6.50
C LYS A 85 -7.61 -5.61 6.35
N LEU A 86 -7.81 -4.37 5.88
CA LEU A 86 -9.16 -3.80 5.74
C LEU A 86 -9.69 -3.82 4.30
N VAL A 87 -8.82 -3.98 3.31
CA VAL A 87 -9.21 -3.87 1.91
C VAL A 87 -8.88 -5.14 1.14
N LEU A 88 -7.59 -5.51 1.05
CA LEU A 88 -7.18 -6.60 0.18
C LEU A 88 -7.71 -7.96 0.65
N GLU A 89 -7.57 -8.29 1.91
CA GLU A 89 -8.06 -9.57 2.46
C GLU A 89 -9.60 -9.66 2.45
N PRO A 90 -10.34 -8.73 3.09
CA PRO A 90 -11.78 -8.89 3.23
C PRO A 90 -12.56 -8.55 1.97
N ILE A 91 -12.10 -7.62 1.13
CA ILE A 91 -12.83 -7.15 -0.05
C ILE A 91 -12.45 -7.93 -1.30
N PHE A 92 -11.15 -8.13 -1.52
CA PHE A 92 -10.63 -8.76 -2.73
C PHE A 92 -10.22 -10.23 -2.53
N GLY A 93 -10.19 -10.73 -1.29
CA GLY A 93 -9.75 -12.10 -0.98
C GLY A 93 -8.24 -12.31 -1.15
N ILE A 94 -7.46 -11.24 -1.22
CA ILE A 94 -6.01 -11.27 -1.41
C ILE A 94 -5.35 -11.42 -0.05
N LYS A 95 -5.02 -12.65 0.34
CA LYS A 95 -4.32 -12.95 1.60
C LYS A 95 -2.82 -12.99 1.45
N ASP A 96 -2.33 -13.45 0.30
CA ASP A 96 -0.92 -13.56 -0.04
C ASP A 96 -0.63 -12.67 -1.26
N VAL A 97 -0.03 -11.51 -1.00
CA VAL A 97 0.24 -10.51 -2.02
C VAL A 97 1.28 -10.99 -3.04
N GLU A 98 2.28 -11.77 -2.62
CA GLU A 98 3.33 -12.27 -3.51
C GLU A 98 2.77 -13.32 -4.46
N LEU A 99 1.91 -14.21 -3.96
CA LEU A 99 1.22 -15.20 -4.77
C LEU A 99 0.28 -14.55 -5.79
N GLU A 100 -0.50 -13.55 -5.38
CA GLU A 100 -1.44 -12.89 -6.30
C GLU A 100 -0.72 -11.95 -7.29
N GLU A 101 0.44 -11.39 -6.93
CA GLU A 101 1.33 -10.70 -7.86
C GLU A 101 1.86 -11.65 -8.94
N SER A 102 2.33 -12.84 -8.56
CA SER A 102 2.81 -13.85 -9.52
C SER A 102 1.74 -14.33 -10.51
N LYS A 103 0.46 -14.25 -10.12
CA LYS A 103 -0.69 -14.56 -10.97
C LYS A 103 -1.14 -13.38 -11.85
N GLY A 104 -0.47 -12.23 -11.77
CA GLY A 104 -0.84 -11.01 -12.49
C GLY A 104 -2.12 -10.33 -12.03
N LYS A 105 -2.67 -10.70 -10.86
CA LYS A 105 -3.87 -10.09 -10.31
C LYS A 105 -3.60 -8.81 -9.54
N MET A 106 -2.36 -8.61 -9.13
CA MET A 106 -1.87 -7.46 -8.41
C MET A 106 -0.53 -7.05 -8.99
N ALA A 107 -0.23 -5.76 -8.95
CA ALA A 107 1.07 -5.22 -9.34
C ALA A 107 1.45 -4.06 -8.43
N TYR A 108 2.74 -3.84 -8.29
CA TYR A 108 3.31 -2.70 -7.58
C TYR A 108 4.06 -1.80 -8.55
N THR A 109 3.88 -0.52 -8.39
CA THR A 109 4.68 0.49 -9.09
C THR A 109 4.99 1.65 -8.14
N ARG A 110 6.01 2.42 -8.46
CA ARG A 110 6.38 3.67 -7.77
C ARG A 110 5.96 4.89 -8.57
N ASP A 111 5.43 4.66 -9.77
CA ASP A 111 4.97 5.68 -10.67
C ASP A 111 3.44 5.73 -10.61
N GLU A 112 2.92 6.81 -10.06
CA GLU A 112 1.48 7.02 -9.94
C GLU A 112 0.80 7.14 -11.30
N GLU A 113 1.47 7.69 -12.32
CA GLU A 113 0.91 7.78 -13.67
C GLU A 113 0.77 6.40 -14.30
N GLU A 114 1.77 5.54 -14.13
CA GLU A 114 1.70 4.14 -14.57
C GLU A 114 0.51 3.42 -13.92
N ALA A 115 0.31 3.61 -12.60
CA ALA A 115 -0.80 3.00 -11.89
C ALA A 115 -2.16 3.45 -12.44
N VAL A 116 -2.32 4.76 -12.65
CA VAL A 116 -3.53 5.36 -13.24
C VAL A 116 -3.76 4.85 -14.66
N GLN A 117 -2.72 4.82 -15.48
CA GLN A 117 -2.80 4.38 -16.87
C GLN A 117 -3.26 2.93 -17.00
N LYS A 118 -2.70 2.03 -16.18
CA LYS A 118 -3.11 0.61 -16.15
C LYS A 118 -4.59 0.41 -15.78
N VAL A 119 -5.13 1.27 -14.94
CA VAL A 119 -6.57 1.25 -14.61
C VAL A 119 -7.40 1.82 -15.76
N ARG A 120 -6.95 2.89 -16.42
CA ARG A 120 -7.63 3.46 -17.61
C ARG A 120 -7.71 2.48 -18.77
N GLU A 121 -6.63 1.75 -19.01
CA GLU A 121 -6.55 0.72 -20.06
C GLU A 121 -7.36 -0.53 -19.74
N GLY A 122 -7.86 -0.65 -18.50
CA GLY A 122 -8.63 -1.81 -18.05
C GLY A 122 -7.78 -3.03 -17.67
N SER A 123 -6.45 -2.88 -17.62
CA SER A 123 -5.54 -3.94 -17.12
C SER A 123 -5.79 -4.23 -15.64
N TYR A 124 -6.14 -3.21 -14.88
CA TYR A 124 -6.58 -3.30 -13.48
C TYR A 124 -7.87 -2.54 -13.26
N GLN A 125 -8.62 -2.91 -12.21
CA GLN A 125 -9.92 -2.29 -11.93
C GLN A 125 -9.80 -1.08 -11.00
N VAL A 126 -8.77 -1.06 -10.16
CA VAL A 126 -8.55 -0.03 -9.13
C VAL A 126 -7.05 0.09 -8.86
N ALA A 127 -6.60 1.31 -8.55
CA ALA A 127 -5.27 1.55 -8.01
C ALA A 127 -5.38 2.12 -6.60
N PHE A 128 -4.47 1.70 -5.72
CA PHE A 128 -4.31 2.23 -4.37
C PHE A 128 -2.98 2.96 -4.27
N PHE A 129 -2.99 4.09 -3.55
CA PHE A 129 -1.81 4.91 -3.28
C PHE A 129 -1.55 4.95 -1.79
N LEU A 130 -0.29 4.87 -1.42
CA LEU A 130 0.20 4.95 -0.05
C LEU A 130 1.15 6.13 0.07
N ASN A 131 1.18 6.76 1.23
CA ASN A 131 2.19 7.76 1.53
C ASN A 131 3.59 7.13 1.55
N PRO A 132 4.63 7.88 1.17
CA PRO A 132 6.00 7.45 1.39
C PRO A 132 6.26 7.17 2.88
N LEU A 133 6.90 6.04 3.16
CA LEU A 133 7.25 5.65 4.53
C LEU A 133 8.40 6.51 5.05
N GLY A 134 8.28 7.01 6.28
CA GLY A 134 9.34 7.75 6.95
C GLY A 134 10.41 6.85 7.54
N MET A 135 11.66 7.31 7.61
CA MET A 135 12.75 6.57 8.26
C MET A 135 12.48 6.32 9.74
N ASP A 136 11.84 7.28 10.41
CA ASP A 136 11.47 7.18 11.82
C ASP A 136 10.43 6.06 12.08
N GLU A 137 9.54 5.80 11.15
CA GLU A 137 8.59 4.68 11.23
C GLU A 137 9.32 3.33 11.13
N ILE A 138 10.26 3.23 10.18
CA ILE A 138 11.09 2.02 10.00
C ILE A 138 11.94 1.78 11.25
N GLU A 139 12.57 2.83 11.77
CA GLU A 139 13.42 2.77 12.96
C GLU A 139 12.64 2.28 14.19
N LYS A 140 11.47 2.87 14.48
CA LYS A 140 10.62 2.48 15.60
C LYS A 140 10.22 0.99 15.55
N ILE A 141 9.80 0.52 14.39
CA ILE A 141 9.38 -0.88 14.19
C ILE A 141 10.59 -1.81 14.35
N SER A 142 11.74 -1.44 13.78
CA SER A 142 12.96 -2.24 13.84
C SER A 142 13.52 -2.35 15.27
N PHE A 143 13.47 -1.27 16.04
CA PHE A 143 13.89 -1.30 17.46
C PHE A 143 13.03 -2.19 18.36
N GLN A 144 11.80 -2.44 17.96
CA GLN A 144 10.90 -3.37 18.62
C GLN A 144 11.15 -4.82 18.20
N GLY A 145 12.15 -5.08 17.35
CA GLY A 145 12.47 -6.41 16.83
C GLY A 145 11.45 -6.93 15.80
N GLU A 146 10.58 -6.05 15.30
CA GLU A 146 9.56 -6.41 14.33
C GLU A 146 10.08 -6.26 12.89
N ARG A 147 9.53 -7.09 12.00
CA ARG A 147 9.82 -7.02 10.56
C ARG A 147 8.78 -6.19 9.85
N MET A 148 9.24 -5.35 8.91
CA MET A 148 8.35 -4.61 8.01
C MET A 148 7.53 -5.57 7.15
N PRO A 149 6.28 -5.21 6.81
CA PRO A 149 5.49 -5.97 5.83
C PRO A 149 6.21 -6.07 4.49
N SER A 150 5.93 -7.13 3.74
CA SER A 150 6.47 -7.29 2.38
C SER A 150 6.08 -6.11 1.49
N LYS A 151 7.00 -5.66 0.61
CA LYS A 151 6.79 -4.56 -0.33
C LYS A 151 6.51 -3.18 0.29
N SER A 152 6.66 -3.01 1.60
CA SER A 152 6.39 -1.73 2.28
C SER A 152 7.58 -0.77 2.28
N THR A 153 8.80 -1.24 1.96
CA THR A 153 10.01 -0.41 1.95
C THR A 153 10.72 -0.45 0.61
N TYR A 154 11.26 0.69 0.22
CA TYR A 154 12.16 0.81 -0.93
C TYR A 154 13.25 1.82 -0.63
N PHE A 155 14.51 1.36 -0.73
CA PHE A 155 15.69 2.21 -0.59
C PHE A 155 16.29 2.51 -1.96
N TYR A 156 16.60 3.78 -2.21
CA TYR A 156 17.30 4.21 -3.42
C TYR A 156 18.50 5.09 -3.07
N PRO A 157 19.66 4.86 -3.67
CA PRO A 157 19.97 3.72 -4.55
C PRO A 157 19.93 2.38 -3.79
N LYS A 158 19.51 1.32 -4.48
CA LYS A 158 19.51 -0.02 -3.89
C LYS A 158 20.96 -0.44 -3.61
N PRO A 159 21.31 -0.87 -2.37
CA PRO A 159 22.64 -1.33 -2.07
C PRO A 159 23.03 -2.50 -2.98
N LEU A 160 24.27 -2.50 -3.46
CA LEU A 160 24.78 -3.58 -4.29
C LEU A 160 24.88 -4.85 -3.44
N SER A 161 24.30 -5.94 -3.93
CA SER A 161 24.42 -7.25 -3.29
C SER A 161 25.82 -7.83 -3.53
N GLY A 162 26.37 -8.52 -2.52
CA GLY A 162 27.64 -9.21 -2.64
C GLY A 162 28.91 -8.37 -2.42
N LEU A 163 28.78 -7.10 -2.02
CA LEU A 163 29.94 -6.28 -1.63
C LEU A 163 30.49 -6.64 -0.25
N VAL A 164 29.64 -7.20 0.62
CA VAL A 164 30.02 -7.65 1.97
C VAL A 164 29.45 -9.02 2.18
N PHE A 165 30.31 -9.95 2.63
CA PHE A 165 29.91 -11.28 3.01
C PHE A 165 30.19 -11.45 4.51
N TYR A 166 29.21 -11.89 5.26
CA TYR A 166 29.39 -12.32 6.63
C TYR A 166 29.48 -13.85 6.67
N ALA A 167 30.62 -14.35 7.11
CA ALA A 167 30.84 -15.78 7.33
C ALA A 167 30.99 -16.02 8.84
N TRP A 168 30.22 -16.95 9.40
CA TRP A 168 30.40 -17.36 10.79
C TRP A 168 31.02 -18.73 10.86
N LYS A 169 31.73 -18.98 11.93
CA LYS A 169 32.30 -20.30 12.24
C LYS A 169 31.34 -21.05 13.14
N GLU A 170 30.87 -22.18 12.69
CA GLU A 170 30.18 -23.14 13.52
C GLU A 170 31.15 -24.30 13.77
N ASN A 171 31.50 -24.58 15.04
CA ASN A 171 32.48 -25.60 15.43
C ASN A 171 33.85 -25.50 14.75
N GLY A 172 34.32 -24.28 14.49
CA GLY A 172 35.66 -24.04 13.90
C GLY A 172 35.75 -24.15 12.38
N ASN A 173 34.73 -24.54 11.68
CA ASN A 173 34.67 -24.59 10.22
C ASN A 173 33.99 -23.36 9.64
N LEU A 174 34.54 -22.82 8.56
CA LEU A 174 33.94 -21.71 7.84
C LEU A 174 32.82 -22.24 6.93
N ASN A 175 31.57 -21.93 7.23
CA ASN A 175 30.44 -22.22 6.35
C ASN A 175 30.20 -21.00 5.47
N LEU A 176 30.60 -21.08 4.21
CA LEU A 176 30.20 -20.16 3.15
C LEU A 176 28.88 -20.71 2.54
N LYS A 177 27.78 -20.05 2.82
CA LYS A 177 26.50 -20.27 2.11
C LYS A 177 26.23 -19.13 1.16
#